data_489ba24916d0a6971af3eaf3ea4ba45a
#
_entry.id   489ba24916d0a6971af3eaf3ea4ba45a
#
_cell.length_a   1.000
_cell.length_b   1.000
_cell.length_c   1.000
_cell.angle_alpha   90.00
_cell.angle_beta   90.00
_cell.angle_gamma   90.00
#
_symmetry.space_group_name_H-M   'P 1'
#
loop_
_entity.id
_entity.type
_entity.pdbx_description
1 polymer ?
#
loop_
_entity_poly.entity_id
_entity_poly.type
_entity_poly.pdbx_seq_one_letter_code
_entity_poly.pdbx_strand_id
1 'polypeptide(L)'
;MPFCNVVIYSYHYLLDPKIAERVSKELSKDCIVVFDEAHNIDNVCIESLSIDITEDSLRKAGRGAANLERKISEMKTTDAAKLQNEYAKLVQGLRDADEANDEGAFMRNPALPDDLLKEAVPGNIRRAEHFVAFLKRFVEYLKTRMKVLHVISETPPSFLQHLKELTFIERKPLRFCAERLTSLVRTLELQNIEDYQPLQEVASFATLVATYETGFLLILEPYESETATVPNPILHFTCLDAAIAIKPVFDRFSSVVITSGTISPLEIYPKMLGFNTVVQESYSMTLARRSFLPMIVTRGSDQGAISSSFTIRNDPGVVRNYGNLLIEFSKITPDGIVVFFPSYLYMESIISMWQGMGILDQVWKHKLILVETPDSQETSLALETYRTACSNGRGAILLCVARGKVSEGIDFDHHYGRTVLCIGVPFQYTESRILKARLEFLRETYRIRENDFLSFDAMRHAAQCLGRVLRGKDDYGIMVLADRRFGKKRVQLPKWINAALLEGDSNLSVDQAVATAKRFLKMMSKPFPAKMQEGVSTWSIEDLERHKEKVDKERQRDERNAGISGDAVMREAHAAEDEYGGLDDDDIMQVDA
;
A
#
# COMPACT_ATOMS: atom_id res chain seq x y z
N MET A 1 5.50 -24.43 3.36
CA MET A 1 6.59 -23.42 3.30
C MET A 1 7.99 -23.99 3.42
N PRO A 2 8.31 -25.00 4.22
CA PRO A 2 9.71 -25.47 4.41
C PRO A 2 10.46 -25.88 3.13
N PHE A 3 9.75 -26.16 2.04
CA PHE A 3 10.34 -26.58 0.75
C PHE A 3 10.30 -25.51 -0.34
N CYS A 4 9.91 -24.28 -0.03
CA CYS A 4 9.83 -23.19 -0.99
C CYS A 4 11.06 -22.28 -0.88
N ASN A 5 11.74 -22.07 -2.02
CA ASN A 5 12.87 -21.15 -2.10
C ASN A 5 12.42 -19.68 -2.24
N VAL A 6 11.24 -19.45 -2.79
CA VAL A 6 10.65 -18.12 -2.97
C VAL A 6 9.18 -18.17 -2.57
N VAL A 7 8.78 -17.19 -1.75
CA VAL A 7 7.39 -17.02 -1.31
C VAL A 7 6.96 -15.59 -1.66
N ILE A 8 5.81 -15.45 -2.32
CA ILE A 8 5.26 -14.15 -2.72
C ILE A 8 4.04 -13.85 -1.85
N TYR A 9 4.06 -12.69 -1.21
CA TYR A 9 3.00 -12.19 -0.33
C TYR A 9 2.53 -10.79 -0.73
N SER A 10 1.30 -10.45 -0.36
CA SER A 10 0.92 -9.05 -0.20
C SER A 10 1.61 -8.44 1.02
N TYR A 11 1.86 -7.14 1.02
CA TYR A 11 2.52 -6.41 2.11
C TYR A 11 1.88 -6.65 3.48
N HIS A 12 0.55 -6.73 3.54
CA HIS A 12 -0.21 -6.97 4.77
C HIS A 12 0.21 -8.24 5.51
N TYR A 13 0.75 -9.25 4.81
CA TYR A 13 1.23 -10.48 5.47
C TYR A 13 2.45 -10.25 6.35
N LEU A 14 3.22 -9.18 6.14
CA LEU A 14 4.36 -8.83 6.97
C LEU A 14 4.16 -7.55 7.78
N LEU A 15 3.29 -6.63 7.33
CA LEU A 15 3.11 -5.31 7.95
C LEU A 15 1.90 -5.24 8.88
N ASP A 16 0.84 -6.06 8.66
CA ASP A 16 -0.28 -6.14 9.61
C ASP A 16 0.10 -7.07 10.77
N PRO A 17 0.24 -6.56 12.00
CA PRO A 17 0.65 -7.36 13.15
C PRO A 17 -0.24 -8.58 13.41
N LYS A 18 -1.53 -8.49 13.08
CA LYS A 18 -2.51 -9.57 13.28
C LYS A 18 -2.24 -10.78 12.39
N ILE A 19 -1.67 -10.55 11.20
CA ILE A 19 -1.39 -11.57 10.20
C ILE A 19 0.08 -11.97 10.27
N ALA A 20 0.97 -11.01 10.40
CA ALA A 20 2.41 -11.17 10.39
C ALA A 20 2.91 -12.22 11.41
N GLU A 21 2.36 -12.21 12.61
CA GLU A 21 2.71 -13.18 13.65
C GLU A 21 2.51 -14.64 13.21
N ARG A 22 1.42 -14.92 12.49
CA ARG A 22 1.10 -16.30 12.04
C ARG A 22 1.93 -16.74 10.85
N VAL A 23 2.18 -15.83 9.91
CA VAL A 23 2.84 -16.12 8.64
C VAL A 23 4.35 -16.19 8.81
N SER A 24 4.91 -15.29 9.62
CA SER A 24 6.35 -15.15 9.76
C SER A 24 7.01 -16.18 10.67
N LYS A 25 6.25 -16.94 11.47
CA LYS A 25 6.81 -17.99 12.33
C LYS A 25 7.69 -19.00 11.60
N GLU A 26 7.34 -19.31 10.35
CA GLU A 26 8.05 -20.28 9.52
C GLU A 26 9.19 -19.68 8.69
N LEU A 27 9.35 -18.34 8.71
CA LEU A 27 10.40 -17.66 7.96
C LEU A 27 11.67 -17.55 8.80
N SER A 28 12.81 -18.03 8.28
CA SER A 28 14.12 -17.88 8.90
C SER A 28 14.55 -16.40 8.97
N LYS A 29 15.36 -16.05 9.95
CA LYS A 29 16.02 -14.73 10.04
C LYS A 29 16.93 -14.43 8.84
N ASP A 30 17.46 -15.46 8.21
CA ASP A 30 18.36 -15.35 7.05
C ASP A 30 17.61 -15.17 5.74
N CYS A 31 16.27 -15.17 5.75
CA CYS A 31 15.48 -14.85 4.56
C CYS A 31 15.76 -13.42 4.09
N ILE A 32 15.87 -13.26 2.78
CA ILE A 32 15.93 -11.96 2.12
C ILE A 32 14.49 -11.50 1.87
N VAL A 33 14.10 -10.39 2.45
CA VAL A 33 12.79 -9.77 2.23
C VAL A 33 12.92 -8.70 1.16
N VAL A 34 12.12 -8.80 0.11
CA VAL A 34 12.05 -7.80 -0.96
C VAL A 34 10.67 -7.18 -0.99
N PHE A 35 10.60 -5.88 -0.71
CA PHE A 35 9.42 -5.07 -0.93
C PHE A 35 9.49 -4.50 -2.34
N ASP A 36 8.78 -5.15 -3.27
CA ASP A 36 8.69 -4.70 -4.65
C ASP A 36 7.55 -3.69 -4.81
N GLU A 37 7.70 -2.71 -5.71
CA GLU A 37 6.79 -1.57 -5.88
C GLU A 37 6.49 -0.83 -4.54
N ALA A 38 7.50 -0.70 -3.72
CA ALA A 38 7.41 -0.16 -2.35
C ALA A 38 7.20 1.37 -2.27
N HIS A 39 6.82 1.99 -3.37
CA HIS A 39 6.55 3.42 -3.42
C HIS A 39 5.40 3.86 -2.50
N ASN A 40 4.47 2.96 -2.14
CA ASN A 40 3.32 3.25 -1.26
C ASN A 40 3.41 2.55 0.12
N ILE A 41 4.57 2.02 0.47
CA ILE A 41 4.76 1.21 1.69
C ILE A 41 4.44 1.98 2.97
N ASP A 42 4.70 3.28 2.98
CA ASP A 42 4.38 4.17 4.10
C ASP A 42 2.88 4.24 4.39
N ASN A 43 2.04 4.34 3.35
CA ASN A 43 0.58 4.33 3.52
C ASN A 43 0.09 2.96 3.98
N VAL A 44 0.62 1.86 3.42
CA VAL A 44 0.26 0.49 3.85
C VAL A 44 0.62 0.27 5.31
N CYS A 45 1.77 0.76 5.77
CA CYS A 45 2.16 0.71 7.19
C CYS A 45 1.17 1.46 8.09
N ILE A 46 0.73 2.64 7.67
CA ILE A 46 -0.25 3.45 8.41
C ILE A 46 -1.61 2.77 8.44
N GLU A 47 -2.11 2.31 7.30
CA GLU A 47 -3.41 1.65 7.18
C GLU A 47 -3.50 0.36 7.98
N SER A 48 -2.41 -0.43 8.03
CA SER A 48 -2.37 -1.68 8.80
C SER A 48 -2.57 -1.51 10.31
N LEU A 49 -2.23 -0.34 10.85
CA LEU A 49 -2.38 0.01 12.27
C LEU A 49 -3.53 0.98 12.55
N SER A 50 -4.21 1.48 11.51
CA SER A 50 -5.34 2.40 11.66
C SER A 50 -6.66 1.64 11.72
N ILE A 51 -7.64 2.19 12.45
CA ILE A 51 -8.99 1.61 12.59
C ILE A 51 -10.02 2.73 12.55
N ASP A 52 -11.03 2.55 11.71
CA ASP A 52 -12.19 3.42 11.64
C ASP A 52 -13.42 2.73 12.25
N ILE A 53 -14.08 3.40 13.16
CA ILE A 53 -15.28 2.90 13.83
C ILE A 53 -16.46 3.81 13.48
N THR A 54 -17.48 3.23 12.83
CA THR A 54 -18.72 3.93 12.49
C THR A 54 -19.81 3.67 13.54
N GLU A 55 -20.86 4.47 13.55
CA GLU A 55 -22.02 4.23 14.41
C GLU A 55 -22.69 2.89 14.12
N ASP A 56 -22.75 2.47 12.84
CA ASP A 56 -23.29 1.17 12.44
C ASP A 56 -22.44 0.01 12.95
N SER A 57 -21.11 0.11 12.84
CA SER A 57 -20.19 -0.91 13.38
C SER A 57 -20.32 -1.03 14.91
N LEU A 58 -20.49 0.07 15.65
CA LEU A 58 -20.75 0.02 17.10
C LEU A 58 -22.10 -0.59 17.44
N ARG A 59 -23.13 -0.32 16.64
CA ARG A 59 -24.44 -0.94 16.82
C ARG A 59 -24.37 -2.46 16.61
N LYS A 60 -23.70 -2.90 15.58
CA LYS A 60 -23.45 -4.33 15.28
C LYS A 60 -22.57 -4.96 16.36
N ALA A 61 -21.52 -4.29 16.83
CA ALA A 61 -20.67 -4.76 17.92
C ALA A 61 -21.47 -4.96 19.22
N GLY A 62 -22.39 -4.04 19.53
CA GLY A 62 -23.28 -4.19 20.68
C GLY A 62 -24.18 -5.41 20.58
N ARG A 63 -24.72 -5.72 19.40
CA ARG A 63 -25.48 -6.96 19.14
C ARG A 63 -24.60 -8.20 19.28
N GLY A 64 -23.37 -8.17 18.73
CA GLY A 64 -22.39 -9.24 18.87
C GLY A 64 -22.06 -9.53 20.33
N ALA A 65 -21.85 -8.49 21.15
CA ALA A 65 -21.59 -8.65 22.58
C ALA A 65 -22.80 -9.25 23.35
N ALA A 66 -24.03 -8.87 22.98
CA ALA A 66 -25.23 -9.46 23.56
C ALA A 66 -25.41 -10.95 23.16
N ASN A 67 -25.11 -11.30 21.92
CA ASN A 67 -25.13 -12.68 21.46
C ASN A 67 -24.06 -13.53 22.17
N LEU A 68 -22.85 -13.00 22.36
CA LEU A 68 -21.81 -13.66 23.13
C LEU A 68 -22.24 -13.95 24.58
N GLU A 69 -22.87 -13.00 25.23
CA GLU A 69 -23.39 -13.18 26.61
C GLU A 69 -24.37 -14.33 26.68
N ARG A 70 -25.32 -14.41 25.72
CA ARG A 70 -26.29 -15.51 25.63
C ARG A 70 -25.57 -16.83 25.44
N LYS A 71 -24.62 -16.92 24.51
CA LYS A 71 -23.86 -18.13 24.24
C LYS A 71 -23.03 -18.59 25.45
N ILE A 72 -22.43 -17.66 26.19
CA ILE A 72 -21.72 -17.99 27.44
C ILE A 72 -22.70 -18.54 28.47
N SER A 73 -23.89 -17.94 28.61
CA SER A 73 -24.91 -18.44 29.54
C SER A 73 -25.40 -19.85 29.17
N GLU A 74 -25.60 -20.13 27.89
CA GLU A 74 -25.94 -21.46 27.35
C GLU A 74 -24.82 -22.46 27.66
N MET A 75 -23.56 -22.13 27.36
CA MET A 75 -22.42 -23.02 27.59
C MET A 75 -22.17 -23.27 29.09
N LYS A 76 -22.44 -22.29 29.94
CA LYS A 76 -22.33 -22.45 31.39
C LYS A 76 -23.26 -23.52 31.96
N THR A 77 -24.43 -23.69 31.33
CA THR A 77 -25.40 -24.75 31.71
C THR A 77 -25.04 -26.10 31.13
N THR A 78 -24.34 -26.14 29.98
CA THR A 78 -24.03 -27.40 29.25
C THR A 78 -22.63 -27.93 29.54
N ASP A 79 -21.60 -27.05 29.57
CA ASP A 79 -20.20 -27.44 29.78
C ASP A 79 -19.41 -26.33 30.49
N ALA A 80 -19.65 -26.17 31.78
CA ALA A 80 -18.97 -25.17 32.62
C ALA A 80 -17.44 -25.39 32.71
N ALA A 81 -16.96 -26.64 32.59
CA ALA A 81 -15.55 -26.98 32.65
C ALA A 81 -14.77 -26.42 31.44
N LYS A 82 -15.39 -26.40 30.27
CA LYS A 82 -14.79 -25.82 29.04
C LYS A 82 -14.51 -24.33 29.19
N LEU A 83 -15.43 -23.56 29.79
CA LEU A 83 -15.26 -22.15 30.08
C LEU A 83 -14.20 -21.86 31.16
N GLN A 84 -14.09 -22.73 32.17
CA GLN A 84 -13.04 -22.59 33.21
C GLN A 84 -11.65 -22.85 32.64
N ASN A 85 -11.52 -23.84 31.77
CA ASN A 85 -10.26 -24.21 31.12
C ASN A 85 -9.83 -23.23 30.02
N GLU A 86 -10.75 -22.42 29.47
CA GLU A 86 -10.48 -21.46 28.42
C GLU A 86 -9.39 -20.44 28.81
N TYR A 87 -9.52 -19.87 30.01
CA TYR A 87 -8.52 -18.92 30.52
C TYR A 87 -7.15 -19.59 30.76
N ALA A 88 -7.15 -20.82 31.31
CA ALA A 88 -5.89 -21.54 31.51
C ALA A 88 -5.19 -21.82 30.16
N LYS A 89 -5.95 -22.21 29.12
CA LYS A 89 -5.41 -22.41 27.76
C LYS A 89 -4.87 -21.12 27.15
N LEU A 90 -5.54 -19.98 27.36
CA LEU A 90 -5.04 -18.68 26.90
C LEU A 90 -3.70 -18.35 27.54
N VAL A 91 -3.60 -18.49 28.87
CA VAL A 91 -2.36 -18.22 29.62
C VAL A 91 -1.26 -19.20 29.22
N GLN A 92 -1.61 -20.47 29.03
CA GLN A 92 -0.64 -21.47 28.59
C GLN A 92 -0.15 -21.16 27.17
N GLY A 93 -1.06 -20.85 26.23
CA GLY A 93 -0.68 -20.48 24.87
C GLY A 93 0.18 -19.23 24.80
N LEU A 94 -0.03 -18.25 25.69
CA LEU A 94 0.83 -17.08 25.81
C LEU A 94 2.21 -17.44 26.38
N ARG A 95 2.30 -18.38 27.34
CA ARG A 95 3.57 -18.87 27.90
C ARG A 95 4.33 -19.77 26.93
N ASP A 96 3.64 -20.70 26.27
CA ASP A 96 4.26 -21.57 25.26
C ASP A 96 4.83 -20.78 24.10
N ALA A 97 4.18 -19.67 23.75
CA ALA A 97 4.69 -18.72 22.77
C ALA A 97 5.94 -17.97 23.27
N ASP A 98 6.09 -17.80 24.58
CA ASP A 98 7.25 -17.17 25.22
C ASP A 98 8.44 -18.13 25.32
N GLU A 99 8.18 -19.39 25.69
CA GLU A 99 9.22 -20.42 25.85
C GLU A 99 9.71 -20.98 24.50
N ALA A 100 8.86 -21.01 23.48
CA ALA A 100 9.19 -21.61 22.20
C ALA A 100 10.19 -20.79 21.37
N ASN A 101 10.43 -19.51 21.68
CA ASN A 101 11.36 -18.74 20.86
C ASN A 101 11.74 -17.35 21.37
N ASP A 102 13.00 -17.20 21.69
CA ASP A 102 13.77 -15.95 21.55
C ASP A 102 13.77 -15.45 20.09
N GLU A 103 13.55 -16.36 19.12
CA GLU A 103 13.55 -16.06 17.68
C GLU A 103 12.21 -15.57 17.11
N GLY A 104 11.07 -15.92 17.70
CA GLY A 104 9.73 -15.53 17.26
C GLY A 104 9.17 -14.25 17.89
N ALA A 105 9.81 -13.73 18.92
CA ALA A 105 9.33 -12.60 19.70
C ALA A 105 9.16 -11.30 18.88
N PHE A 106 9.98 -11.11 17.87
CA PHE A 106 10.03 -9.87 17.08
C PHE A 106 8.83 -9.60 16.19
N MET A 107 8.14 -10.64 15.71
CA MET A 107 6.98 -10.49 14.84
C MET A 107 5.65 -10.69 15.58
N ARG A 108 5.69 -10.72 16.90
CA ARG A 108 4.46 -10.72 17.70
C ARG A 108 3.67 -9.42 17.46
N ASN A 109 2.37 -9.54 17.65
CA ASN A 109 1.49 -8.37 17.65
C ASN A 109 2.13 -7.26 18.50
N PRO A 110 2.58 -6.13 17.92
CA PRO A 110 3.25 -5.07 18.68
C PRO A 110 2.34 -4.44 19.73
N ALA A 111 1.04 -4.76 19.70
CA ALA A 111 0.09 -4.43 20.73
C ALA A 111 0.31 -5.25 22.04
N LEU A 112 1.09 -6.32 22.00
CA LEU A 112 1.46 -7.12 23.17
C LEU A 112 2.99 -7.23 23.29
N PRO A 113 3.68 -6.18 23.78
CA PRO A 113 5.11 -6.25 24.08
C PRO A 113 5.44 -7.37 25.08
N ASP A 114 6.64 -7.95 25.01
CA ASP A 114 7.10 -9.06 25.84
C ASP A 114 6.91 -8.85 27.35
N ASP A 115 7.03 -7.60 27.81
CA ASP A 115 6.78 -7.23 29.20
C ASP A 115 5.33 -7.46 29.65
N LEU A 116 4.38 -7.44 28.72
CA LEU A 116 2.96 -7.70 29.01
C LEU A 116 2.62 -9.19 28.99
N LEU A 117 3.33 -9.99 28.20
CA LEU A 117 3.16 -11.45 28.17
C LEU A 117 3.59 -12.08 29.51
N LYS A 118 4.55 -11.47 30.20
CA LYS A 118 4.98 -11.87 31.57
C LYS A 118 3.95 -11.51 32.63
N GLU A 119 3.02 -10.59 32.32
CA GLU A 119 1.96 -10.23 33.25
C GLU A 119 0.71 -11.09 33.03
N ALA A 120 0.14 -11.61 34.09
CA ALA A 120 -1.13 -12.33 34.01
C ALA A 120 -2.26 -11.42 33.55
N VAL A 121 -3.18 -11.95 32.72
CA VAL A 121 -4.41 -11.26 32.33
C VAL A 121 -5.13 -10.72 33.56
N PRO A 122 -5.59 -9.45 33.59
CA PRO A 122 -6.23 -8.82 34.75
C PRO A 122 -7.41 -9.62 35.29
N GLY A 123 -7.53 -9.71 36.61
CA GLY A 123 -8.55 -10.52 37.29
C GLY A 123 -9.99 -10.15 36.94
N ASN A 124 -10.23 -8.87 36.60
CA ASN A 124 -11.55 -8.35 36.22
C ASN A 124 -12.03 -8.80 34.82
N ILE A 125 -11.18 -9.36 33.98
CA ILE A 125 -11.55 -9.89 32.65
C ILE A 125 -11.19 -11.39 32.49
N ARG A 126 -10.77 -12.08 33.54
CA ARG A 126 -10.45 -13.51 33.50
C ARG A 126 -11.67 -14.36 33.18
N ARG A 127 -12.81 -14.08 33.80
CA ARG A 127 -14.05 -14.82 33.51
C ARG A 127 -14.71 -14.27 32.24
N ALA A 128 -15.22 -15.15 31.39
CA ALA A 128 -15.86 -14.79 30.14
C ALA A 128 -17.02 -13.79 30.33
N GLU A 129 -17.82 -13.98 31.36
CA GLU A 129 -18.95 -13.08 31.71
C GLU A 129 -18.48 -11.66 32.05
N HIS A 130 -17.42 -11.56 32.85
CA HIS A 130 -16.84 -10.27 33.24
C HIS A 130 -16.22 -9.57 32.03
N PHE A 131 -15.60 -10.34 31.14
CA PHE A 131 -15.03 -9.80 29.90
C PHE A 131 -16.11 -9.27 28.96
N VAL A 132 -17.22 -10.00 28.77
CA VAL A 132 -18.32 -9.50 27.92
C VAL A 132 -19.02 -8.29 28.56
N ALA A 133 -19.19 -8.27 29.87
CA ALA A 133 -19.71 -7.08 30.56
C ALA A 133 -18.78 -5.86 30.42
N PHE A 134 -17.46 -6.10 30.44
CA PHE A 134 -16.46 -5.08 30.14
C PHE A 134 -16.58 -4.57 28.70
N LEU A 135 -16.66 -5.45 27.69
CA LEU A 135 -16.85 -5.07 26.29
C LEU A 135 -18.12 -4.25 26.07
N LYS A 136 -19.24 -4.68 26.67
CA LYS A 136 -20.49 -3.91 26.60
C LYS A 136 -20.34 -2.49 27.14
N ARG A 137 -19.71 -2.33 28.30
CA ARG A 137 -19.44 -1.00 28.87
C ARG A 137 -18.58 -0.15 27.95
N PHE A 138 -17.55 -0.76 27.35
CA PHE A 138 -16.67 -0.06 26.42
C PHE A 138 -17.42 0.37 25.14
N VAL A 139 -18.24 -0.52 24.55
CA VAL A 139 -19.08 -0.19 23.40
C VAL A 139 -20.06 0.95 23.71
N GLU A 140 -20.72 0.94 24.88
CA GLU A 140 -21.64 2.01 25.27
C GLU A 140 -20.90 3.33 25.53
N TYR A 141 -19.69 3.29 26.08
CA TYR A 141 -18.85 4.48 26.17
C TYR A 141 -18.55 5.06 24.79
N LEU A 142 -18.12 4.24 23.81
CA LEU A 142 -17.86 4.69 22.45
C LEU A 142 -19.10 5.28 21.80
N LYS A 143 -20.27 4.64 21.92
CA LYS A 143 -21.55 5.21 21.43
C LYS A 143 -21.85 6.57 22.03
N THR A 144 -21.54 6.76 23.30
CA THR A 144 -21.74 8.06 23.96
C THR A 144 -20.77 9.10 23.43
N ARG A 145 -19.52 8.70 23.22
CA ARG A 145 -18.47 9.58 22.66
C ARG A 145 -18.75 10.01 21.23
N MET A 146 -19.39 9.16 20.42
CA MET A 146 -19.72 9.48 19.03
C MET A 146 -20.85 10.52 18.87
N LYS A 147 -21.58 10.84 19.95
CA LYS A 147 -22.61 11.91 19.93
C LYS A 147 -21.95 13.28 19.99
N VAL A 148 -21.16 13.62 18.98
CA VAL A 148 -20.44 14.90 18.88
C VAL A 148 -21.09 15.80 17.83
N LEU A 149 -21.09 17.10 18.07
CA LEU A 149 -21.56 18.12 17.14
C LEU A 149 -20.42 18.79 16.39
N HIS A 150 -19.21 18.66 16.92
CA HIS A 150 -17.99 19.23 16.35
C HIS A 150 -16.90 18.18 16.33
N VAL A 151 -15.94 18.36 15.45
CA VAL A 151 -14.79 17.49 15.40
C VAL A 151 -13.93 17.61 16.65
N ILE A 152 -13.57 16.48 17.21
CA ILE A 152 -12.68 16.36 18.36
C ILE A 152 -11.43 15.59 17.93
N SER A 153 -10.26 16.14 18.24
CA SER A 153 -8.98 15.45 18.08
C SER A 153 -8.33 15.29 19.45
N GLU A 154 -7.90 14.07 19.77
CA GLU A 154 -7.27 13.77 21.05
C GLU A 154 -6.20 12.70 20.94
N THR A 155 -5.23 12.73 21.86
CA THR A 155 -4.18 11.72 21.93
C THR A 155 -4.67 10.46 22.67
N PRO A 156 -4.06 9.27 22.41
CA PRO A 156 -4.40 8.04 23.14
C PRO A 156 -4.37 8.19 24.68
N PRO A 157 -3.37 8.83 25.30
CA PRO A 157 -3.37 9.06 26.74
C PRO A 157 -4.57 9.89 27.23
N SER A 158 -4.96 10.94 26.51
CA SER A 158 -6.12 11.77 26.86
C SER A 158 -7.43 10.97 26.79
N PHE A 159 -7.60 10.18 25.72
CA PHE A 159 -8.74 9.29 25.57
C PHE A 159 -8.84 8.27 26.72
N LEU A 160 -7.72 7.64 27.07
CA LEU A 160 -7.66 6.64 28.13
C LEU A 160 -7.95 7.24 29.52
N GLN A 161 -7.47 8.46 29.78
CA GLN A 161 -7.79 9.18 31.01
C GLN A 161 -9.30 9.46 31.12
N HIS A 162 -9.91 10.01 30.07
CA HIS A 162 -11.34 10.28 30.03
C HIS A 162 -12.19 9.00 30.16
N LEU A 163 -11.77 7.91 29.50
CA LEU A 163 -12.41 6.60 29.64
C LEU A 163 -12.38 6.11 31.08
N LYS A 164 -11.22 6.22 31.75
CA LYS A 164 -11.05 5.80 33.16
C LYS A 164 -11.92 6.61 34.09
N GLU A 165 -12.01 7.94 33.92
CA GLU A 165 -12.83 8.83 34.73
C GLU A 165 -14.32 8.49 34.65
N LEU A 166 -14.83 8.17 33.47
CA LEU A 166 -16.27 7.91 33.26
C LEU A 166 -16.69 6.46 33.51
N THR A 167 -15.80 5.50 33.24
CA THR A 167 -16.19 4.07 33.23
C THR A 167 -15.43 3.23 34.22
N PHE A 168 -14.40 3.78 34.87
CA PHE A 168 -13.45 3.05 35.72
C PHE A 168 -12.73 1.89 34.98
N ILE A 169 -12.70 1.95 33.62
CA ILE A 169 -11.94 1.02 32.81
C ILE A 169 -10.47 1.45 32.82
N GLU A 170 -9.60 0.56 33.27
CA GLU A 170 -8.17 0.79 33.27
C GLU A 170 -7.51 0.36 31.95
N ARG A 171 -6.31 0.88 31.69
CA ARG A 171 -5.53 0.60 30.48
C ARG A 171 -5.18 -0.88 30.30
N LYS A 172 -4.79 -1.57 31.39
CA LYS A 172 -4.33 -2.96 31.37
C LYS A 172 -5.36 -3.94 30.78
N PRO A 173 -6.63 -3.97 31.18
CA PRO A 173 -7.65 -4.81 30.54
C PRO A 173 -7.85 -4.56 29.05
N LEU A 174 -7.72 -3.30 28.60
CA LEU A 174 -7.87 -2.95 27.19
C LEU A 174 -6.80 -3.58 26.30
N ARG A 175 -5.54 -3.67 26.78
CA ARG A 175 -4.44 -4.28 26.03
C ARG A 175 -4.69 -5.74 25.66
N PHE A 176 -5.38 -6.49 26.51
CA PHE A 176 -5.71 -7.90 26.29
C PHE A 176 -7.02 -8.13 25.54
N CYS A 177 -7.71 -7.07 25.11
CA CYS A 177 -9.07 -7.14 24.62
C CYS A 177 -9.21 -8.00 23.36
N ALA A 178 -8.35 -7.79 22.35
CA ALA A 178 -8.40 -8.52 21.07
C ALA A 178 -8.08 -10.01 21.25
N GLU A 179 -6.99 -10.31 21.98
CA GLU A 179 -6.57 -11.69 22.27
C GLU A 179 -7.62 -12.44 23.07
N ARG A 180 -8.17 -11.79 24.10
CA ARG A 180 -9.20 -12.37 24.95
C ARG A 180 -10.47 -12.69 24.17
N LEU A 181 -10.88 -11.79 23.26
CA LEU A 181 -12.03 -12.03 22.40
C LEU A 181 -11.78 -13.18 21.43
N THR A 182 -10.61 -13.22 20.81
CA THR A 182 -10.22 -14.30 19.88
C THR A 182 -10.23 -15.66 20.56
N SER A 183 -9.67 -15.76 21.77
CA SER A 183 -9.69 -16.97 22.58
C SER A 183 -11.11 -17.41 22.90
N LEU A 184 -11.97 -16.49 23.31
CA LEU A 184 -13.35 -16.77 23.65
C LEU A 184 -14.17 -17.26 22.44
N VAL A 185 -14.03 -16.59 21.29
CA VAL A 185 -14.71 -16.96 20.04
C VAL A 185 -14.32 -18.37 19.59
N ARG A 186 -13.04 -18.74 19.72
CA ARG A 186 -12.55 -20.10 19.42
C ARG A 186 -13.15 -21.15 20.38
N THR A 187 -13.18 -20.84 21.67
CA THR A 187 -13.69 -21.78 22.69
C THR A 187 -15.19 -22.03 22.53
N LEU A 188 -15.93 -21.00 22.11
CA LEU A 188 -17.37 -21.11 21.85
C LEU A 188 -17.70 -21.81 20.52
N GLU A 189 -16.70 -22.11 19.67
CA GLU A 189 -16.86 -22.76 18.36
C GLU A 189 -17.94 -22.10 17.49
N LEU A 190 -17.93 -20.78 17.43
CA LEU A 190 -18.94 -19.99 16.71
C LEU A 190 -18.84 -20.24 15.20
N GLN A 191 -19.95 -20.65 14.58
CA GLN A 191 -20.00 -20.98 13.15
C GLN A 191 -19.97 -19.74 12.25
N ASN A 192 -20.57 -18.62 12.69
CA ASN A 192 -20.68 -17.38 11.92
C ASN A 192 -19.73 -16.32 12.49
N ILE A 193 -18.45 -16.41 12.16
CA ILE A 193 -17.41 -15.48 12.64
C ILE A 193 -17.68 -14.06 12.12
N GLU A 194 -18.25 -13.92 10.93
CA GLU A 194 -18.56 -12.62 10.30
C GLU A 194 -19.49 -11.74 11.15
N ASP A 195 -20.44 -12.32 11.87
CA ASP A 195 -21.35 -11.58 12.76
C ASP A 195 -20.62 -10.90 13.94
N TYR A 196 -19.42 -11.35 14.27
CA TYR A 196 -18.59 -10.84 15.35
C TYR A 196 -17.45 -9.92 14.88
N GLN A 197 -17.28 -9.75 13.56
CA GLN A 197 -16.23 -8.89 13.00
C GLN A 197 -16.29 -7.45 13.55
N PRO A 198 -17.44 -6.76 13.64
CA PRO A 198 -17.50 -5.42 14.22
C PRO A 198 -17.07 -5.38 15.70
N LEU A 199 -17.37 -6.42 16.46
CA LEU A 199 -16.93 -6.53 17.85
C LEU A 199 -15.42 -6.76 17.93
N GLN A 200 -14.85 -7.49 16.97
CA GLN A 200 -13.42 -7.73 16.88
C GLN A 200 -12.67 -6.45 16.48
N GLU A 201 -13.24 -5.60 15.64
CA GLU A 201 -12.71 -4.27 15.31
C GLU A 201 -12.65 -3.37 16.55
N VAL A 202 -13.72 -3.34 17.35
CA VAL A 202 -13.75 -2.62 18.62
C VAL A 202 -12.74 -3.17 19.63
N ALA A 203 -12.58 -4.48 19.72
CA ALA A 203 -11.58 -5.11 20.59
C ALA A 203 -10.15 -4.81 20.12
N SER A 204 -9.91 -4.79 18.81
CA SER A 204 -8.63 -4.39 18.21
C SER A 204 -8.32 -2.92 18.50
N PHE A 205 -9.29 -2.04 18.34
CA PHE A 205 -9.16 -0.63 18.71
C PHE A 205 -8.80 -0.47 20.20
N ALA A 206 -9.50 -1.18 21.09
CA ALA A 206 -9.20 -1.16 22.53
C ALA A 206 -7.74 -1.55 22.81
N THR A 207 -7.26 -2.60 22.13
CA THR A 207 -5.88 -3.07 22.29
C THR A 207 -4.87 -2.05 21.78
N LEU A 208 -5.08 -1.49 20.57
CA LEU A 208 -4.16 -0.54 19.97
C LEU A 208 -4.10 0.78 20.74
N VAL A 209 -5.25 1.36 21.11
CA VAL A 209 -5.28 2.63 21.86
C VAL A 209 -4.65 2.52 23.24
N ALA A 210 -4.72 1.34 23.85
CA ALA A 210 -4.07 1.07 25.14
C ALA A 210 -2.58 0.75 25.01
N THR A 211 -2.11 0.34 23.85
CA THR A 211 -0.71 -0.02 23.61
C THR A 211 0.11 1.20 23.24
N TYR A 212 -0.33 1.97 22.27
CA TYR A 212 0.44 3.08 21.71
C TYR A 212 0.09 4.41 22.36
N GLU A 213 1.09 5.09 22.91
CA GLU A 213 0.96 6.41 23.53
C GLU A 213 1.30 7.53 22.57
N THR A 214 2.23 7.27 21.64
CA THR A 214 2.75 8.24 20.66
C THR A 214 2.63 7.68 19.25
N GLY A 215 2.66 8.55 18.25
CA GLY A 215 2.55 8.15 16.85
C GLY A 215 1.13 7.83 16.39
N PHE A 216 0.12 8.12 17.23
CA PHE A 216 -1.30 7.91 16.90
C PHE A 216 -2.14 9.11 17.31
N LEU A 217 -3.29 9.28 16.63
CA LEU A 217 -4.27 10.29 16.92
C LEU A 217 -5.68 9.70 16.80
N LEU A 218 -6.57 10.12 17.72
CA LEU A 218 -8.01 9.87 17.61
C LEU A 218 -8.67 11.11 17.05
N ILE A 219 -9.49 10.94 16.02
CA ILE A 219 -10.28 12.01 15.42
C ILE A 219 -11.74 11.54 15.37
N LEU A 220 -12.63 12.28 16.03
CA LEU A 220 -14.06 12.06 15.94
C LEU A 220 -14.66 13.09 14.99
N GLU A 221 -15.22 12.63 13.90
CA GLU A 221 -15.91 13.44 12.91
C GLU A 221 -17.42 13.19 12.98
N PRO A 222 -18.27 14.26 13.08
CA PRO A 222 -19.73 14.10 13.17
C PRO A 222 -20.38 13.73 11.83
N TYR A 223 -19.67 13.95 10.71
CA TYR A 223 -20.16 13.72 9.36
C TYR A 223 -19.09 12.97 8.55
N GLU A 224 -19.55 12.06 7.71
CA GLU A 224 -18.68 11.27 6.80
C GLU A 224 -17.99 12.15 5.74
N SER A 225 -18.61 13.24 5.34
CA SER A 225 -18.02 14.23 4.44
C SER A 225 -18.46 15.65 4.80
N GLU A 226 -17.67 16.65 4.40
CA GLU A 226 -17.99 18.07 4.63
C GLU A 226 -19.32 18.51 3.99
N THR A 227 -19.81 17.78 2.99
CA THR A 227 -21.06 18.04 2.28
C THR A 227 -22.24 17.23 2.82
N ALA A 228 -22.01 16.31 3.76
CA ALA A 228 -23.05 15.49 4.33
C ALA A 228 -23.97 16.32 5.23
N THR A 229 -25.28 16.23 4.99
CA THR A 229 -26.32 16.89 5.79
C THR A 229 -26.87 16.00 6.90
N VAL A 230 -26.65 14.69 6.81
CA VAL A 230 -27.06 13.69 7.78
C VAL A 230 -25.86 13.31 8.64
N PRO A 231 -25.98 13.40 9.97
CA PRO A 231 -24.90 12.96 10.85
C PRO A 231 -24.61 11.47 10.67
N ASN A 232 -23.38 11.14 10.39
CA ASN A 232 -22.86 9.78 10.37
C ASN A 232 -21.47 9.81 11.02
N PRO A 233 -21.44 9.80 12.38
CA PRO A 233 -20.19 9.99 13.09
C PRO A 233 -19.22 8.84 12.87
N ILE A 234 -17.94 9.20 12.69
CA ILE A 234 -16.83 8.25 12.53
C ILE A 234 -15.75 8.58 13.55
N LEU A 235 -15.26 7.56 14.21
CA LEU A 235 -14.08 7.61 15.05
C LEU A 235 -12.90 7.02 14.26
N HIS A 236 -11.97 7.88 13.86
CA HIS A 236 -10.71 7.49 13.26
C HIS A 236 -9.65 7.33 14.35
N PHE A 237 -9.10 6.15 14.48
CA PHE A 237 -7.86 5.90 15.20
C PHE A 237 -6.75 5.73 14.18
N THR A 238 -5.98 6.77 13.96
CA THR A 238 -5.05 6.85 12.84
C THR A 238 -3.60 6.77 13.32
N CYS A 239 -2.86 5.85 12.72
CA CYS A 239 -1.40 5.82 12.83
C CYS A 239 -0.80 6.99 12.05
N LEU A 240 0.14 7.71 12.64
CA LEU A 240 0.87 8.82 12.01
C LEU A 240 2.31 8.42 11.66
N ASP A 241 2.81 7.33 12.26
CA ASP A 241 4.18 6.85 12.17
C ASP A 241 4.29 5.51 11.45
N ALA A 242 4.66 5.55 10.19
CA ALA A 242 4.83 4.35 9.37
C ALA A 242 5.96 3.43 9.89
N ALA A 243 6.93 3.98 10.62
CA ALA A 243 8.04 3.21 11.17
C ALA A 243 7.58 2.14 12.18
N ILE A 244 6.48 2.37 12.89
CA ILE A 244 5.97 1.42 13.90
C ILE A 244 5.62 0.06 13.27
N ALA A 245 5.00 0.06 12.10
CA ALA A 245 4.57 -1.17 11.44
C ALA A 245 5.73 -1.94 10.77
N ILE A 246 6.71 -1.23 10.21
CA ILE A 246 7.79 -1.87 9.44
C ILE A 246 9.00 -2.23 10.30
N LYS A 247 9.19 -1.57 11.44
CA LYS A 247 10.32 -1.81 12.33
C LYS A 247 10.52 -3.29 12.70
N PRO A 248 9.49 -4.06 13.06
CA PRO A 248 9.63 -5.49 13.35
C PRO A 248 10.26 -6.29 12.20
N VAL A 249 10.02 -5.88 10.93
CA VAL A 249 10.60 -6.53 9.76
C VAL A 249 12.11 -6.24 9.69
N PHE A 250 12.52 -4.99 9.90
CA PHE A 250 13.95 -4.62 9.92
C PHE A 250 14.72 -5.27 11.07
N ASP A 251 14.07 -5.40 12.23
CA ASP A 251 14.69 -5.99 13.42
C ASP A 251 14.83 -7.52 13.29
N ARG A 252 13.94 -8.17 12.54
CA ARG A 252 13.94 -9.63 12.38
C ARG A 252 14.87 -10.13 11.29
N PHE A 253 14.78 -9.56 10.08
CA PHE A 253 15.45 -10.11 8.91
C PHE A 253 16.83 -9.49 8.68
N SER A 254 17.81 -10.32 8.34
CA SER A 254 19.18 -9.88 8.09
C SER A 254 19.33 -9.02 6.83
N SER A 255 18.44 -9.19 5.85
CA SER A 255 18.48 -8.48 4.58
C SER A 255 17.08 -8.03 4.16
N VAL A 256 16.90 -6.73 4.01
CA VAL A 256 15.65 -6.13 3.53
C VAL A 256 15.97 -5.21 2.35
N VAL A 257 15.31 -5.44 1.23
CA VAL A 257 15.43 -4.66 -0.01
C VAL A 257 14.12 -3.94 -0.28
N ILE A 258 14.17 -2.63 -0.45
CA ILE A 258 13.03 -1.79 -0.82
C ILE A 258 13.27 -1.29 -2.23
N THR A 259 12.41 -1.66 -3.19
CA THR A 259 12.56 -1.32 -4.59
C THR A 259 11.29 -0.81 -5.23
N SER A 260 11.41 0.13 -6.15
CA SER A 260 10.32 0.56 -7.05
C SER A 260 10.85 1.44 -8.18
N GLY A 261 10.13 1.47 -9.29
CA GLY A 261 10.39 2.38 -10.41
C GLY A 261 10.13 3.86 -10.11
N THR A 262 9.46 4.19 -9.00
CA THR A 262 9.00 5.55 -8.69
C THR A 262 9.43 6.08 -7.32
N ILE A 263 10.31 5.37 -6.60
CA ILE A 263 10.93 5.88 -5.37
C ILE A 263 11.88 7.03 -5.72
N SER A 264 11.47 8.27 -5.45
CA SER A 264 12.29 9.46 -5.63
C SER A 264 11.67 10.65 -4.88
N PRO A 265 12.46 11.46 -4.16
CA PRO A 265 13.90 11.29 -3.83
C PRO A 265 14.11 10.17 -2.80
N LEU A 266 15.24 9.47 -2.93
CA LEU A 266 15.53 8.26 -2.14
C LEU A 266 15.68 8.54 -0.63
N GLU A 267 16.11 9.72 -0.22
CA GLU A 267 16.43 10.07 1.17
C GLU A 267 15.20 10.20 2.08
N ILE A 268 13.99 10.31 1.51
CA ILE A 268 12.77 10.51 2.30
C ILE A 268 12.34 9.21 2.99
N TYR A 269 12.44 8.07 2.28
CA TYR A 269 12.00 6.77 2.82
C TYR A 269 12.77 6.31 4.06
N PRO A 270 14.12 6.33 4.09
CA PRO A 270 14.86 5.97 5.30
C PRO A 270 14.47 6.82 6.51
N LYS A 271 14.24 8.12 6.30
CA LYS A 271 13.81 9.02 7.38
C LYS A 271 12.40 8.67 7.87
N MET A 272 11.45 8.50 6.96
CA MET A 272 10.05 8.29 7.28
C MET A 272 9.76 6.88 7.85
N LEU A 273 10.56 5.88 7.45
CA LEU A 273 10.44 4.50 7.90
C LEU A 273 11.44 4.14 9.04
N GLY A 274 12.27 5.10 9.45
CA GLY A 274 13.12 4.97 10.62
C GLY A 274 14.26 3.96 10.50
N PHE A 275 14.89 3.81 9.32
CA PHE A 275 16.00 2.88 9.12
C PHE A 275 17.23 3.54 8.47
N ASN A 276 18.40 2.88 8.61
CA ASN A 276 19.63 3.31 7.96
C ASN A 276 19.90 2.44 6.72
N THR A 277 20.14 3.08 5.58
CA THR A 277 20.48 2.40 4.33
C THR A 277 21.93 1.98 4.31
N VAL A 278 22.21 0.73 3.94
CA VAL A 278 23.58 0.25 3.64
C VAL A 278 23.94 0.59 2.19
N VAL A 279 23.00 0.41 1.27
CA VAL A 279 23.15 0.75 -0.15
C VAL A 279 21.93 1.52 -0.61
N GLN A 280 22.14 2.58 -1.38
CA GLN A 280 21.08 3.44 -1.92
C GLN A 280 21.44 3.81 -3.36
N GLU A 281 20.77 3.20 -4.32
CA GLU A 281 21.08 3.36 -5.74
C GLU A 281 19.84 3.61 -6.59
N SER A 282 20.04 4.37 -7.67
CA SER A 282 19.00 4.62 -8.66
C SER A 282 19.55 4.34 -10.04
N TYR A 283 19.00 3.34 -10.68
CA TYR A 283 19.41 2.89 -12.01
C TYR A 283 18.58 3.58 -13.10
N SER A 284 19.21 3.85 -14.23
CA SER A 284 18.54 4.35 -15.42
C SER A 284 18.13 3.18 -16.34
N MET A 285 17.23 3.45 -17.29
CA MET A 285 16.88 2.48 -18.31
C MET A 285 18.03 2.26 -19.29
N THR A 286 18.32 1.01 -19.60
CA THR A 286 19.37 0.59 -20.56
C THR A 286 18.82 0.37 -21.98
N LEU A 287 17.75 1.06 -22.36
CA LEU A 287 17.14 0.95 -23.68
C LEU A 287 18.01 1.63 -24.75
N ALA A 288 18.35 0.91 -25.80
CA ALA A 288 19.13 1.43 -26.93
C ALA A 288 18.36 2.48 -27.75
N ARG A 289 17.02 2.46 -27.70
CA ARG A 289 16.13 3.41 -28.37
C ARG A 289 15.42 4.30 -27.35
N ARG A 290 15.37 5.60 -27.62
CA ARG A 290 14.51 6.52 -26.84
C ARG A 290 13.03 6.19 -27.16
N SER A 291 12.45 5.25 -26.41
CA SER A 291 11.11 4.72 -26.61
C SER A 291 10.00 5.54 -25.92
N PHE A 292 10.37 6.53 -25.11
CA PHE A 292 9.40 7.40 -24.43
C PHE A 292 9.81 8.87 -24.50
N LEU A 293 8.80 9.73 -24.50
CA LEU A 293 8.93 11.17 -24.62
C LEU A 293 8.24 11.88 -23.44
N PRO A 294 8.95 12.16 -22.35
CA PRO A 294 8.41 13.00 -21.30
C PRO A 294 8.47 14.48 -21.72
N MET A 295 7.40 15.22 -21.44
CA MET A 295 7.32 16.65 -21.71
C MET A 295 6.47 17.39 -20.68
N ILE A 296 6.77 18.68 -20.44
CA ILE A 296 5.98 19.54 -19.57
C ILE A 296 5.31 20.62 -20.41
N VAL A 297 3.97 20.63 -20.40
CA VAL A 297 3.16 21.65 -21.05
C VAL A 297 2.72 22.67 -20.02
N THR A 298 3.15 23.91 -20.22
CA THR A 298 2.98 25.00 -19.25
C THR A 298 1.96 26.05 -19.68
N ARG A 299 1.60 26.09 -20.96
CA ARG A 299 0.74 27.11 -21.55
C ARG A 299 -0.07 26.56 -22.75
N GLY A 300 -1.22 27.17 -22.96
CA GLY A 300 -2.07 26.90 -24.11
C GLY A 300 -1.50 27.44 -25.44
N SER A 301 -2.21 27.21 -26.55
CA SER A 301 -1.91 27.83 -27.85
C SER A 301 -2.10 29.36 -27.80
N ASP A 302 -2.98 29.85 -26.94
CA ASP A 302 -3.20 31.25 -26.62
C ASP A 302 -2.12 31.89 -25.71
N GLN A 303 -1.07 31.14 -25.35
CA GLN A 303 -0.03 31.48 -24.39
C GLN A 303 -0.53 31.65 -22.95
N GLY A 304 -1.81 31.42 -22.67
CA GLY A 304 -2.37 31.38 -21.33
C GLY A 304 -1.75 30.23 -20.50
N ALA A 305 -1.46 30.50 -19.24
CA ALA A 305 -0.82 29.51 -18.36
C ALA A 305 -1.77 28.32 -18.09
N ILE A 306 -1.25 27.10 -18.17
CA ILE A 306 -1.92 25.87 -17.78
C ILE A 306 -1.53 25.50 -16.35
N SER A 307 -2.50 25.46 -15.44
CA SER A 307 -2.30 25.02 -14.07
C SER A 307 -3.60 24.62 -13.37
N SER A 308 -3.56 23.56 -12.57
CA SER A 308 -4.64 23.13 -11.69
C SER A 308 -4.53 23.75 -10.28
N SER A 309 -3.85 24.90 -10.13
CA SER A 309 -3.82 25.65 -8.87
C SER A 309 -5.24 26.06 -8.46
N PHE A 310 -5.55 25.94 -7.18
CA PHE A 310 -6.87 26.22 -6.62
C PHE A 310 -7.45 27.56 -7.08
N THR A 311 -6.61 28.59 -7.21
CA THR A 311 -6.99 29.96 -7.60
C THR A 311 -7.45 30.10 -9.04
N ILE A 312 -6.96 29.24 -9.95
CA ILE A 312 -7.21 29.38 -11.41
C ILE A 312 -7.74 28.10 -12.08
N ARG A 313 -7.86 27.00 -11.32
CA ARG A 313 -8.22 25.69 -11.90
C ARG A 313 -9.58 25.67 -12.61
N ASN A 314 -10.50 26.56 -12.20
CA ASN A 314 -11.85 26.67 -12.77
C ASN A 314 -11.97 27.83 -13.76
N ASP A 315 -10.87 28.53 -14.08
CA ASP A 315 -10.87 29.56 -15.09
C ASP A 315 -11.22 28.96 -16.47
N PRO A 316 -12.23 29.51 -17.18
CA PRO A 316 -12.64 28.98 -18.49
C PRO A 316 -11.52 28.92 -19.52
N GLY A 317 -10.53 29.84 -19.44
CA GLY A 317 -9.38 29.84 -20.33
C GLY A 317 -8.45 28.66 -20.05
N VAL A 318 -8.18 28.37 -18.77
CA VAL A 318 -7.38 27.21 -18.34
C VAL A 318 -8.07 25.89 -18.72
N VAL A 319 -9.37 25.78 -18.46
CA VAL A 319 -10.17 24.59 -18.81
C VAL A 319 -10.20 24.36 -20.31
N ARG A 320 -10.36 25.41 -21.09
CA ARG A 320 -10.30 25.37 -22.56
C ARG A 320 -8.92 24.91 -23.04
N ASN A 321 -7.83 25.39 -22.42
CA ASN A 321 -6.48 25.02 -22.80
C ASN A 321 -6.19 23.54 -22.52
N TYR A 322 -6.70 22.97 -21.42
CA TYR A 322 -6.67 21.51 -21.19
C TYR A 322 -7.48 20.76 -22.25
N GLY A 323 -8.65 21.27 -22.62
CA GLY A 323 -9.49 20.68 -23.67
C GLY A 323 -8.81 20.71 -25.05
N ASN A 324 -8.19 21.83 -25.40
CA ASN A 324 -7.43 21.96 -26.66
C ASN A 324 -6.24 20.98 -26.70
N LEU A 325 -5.53 20.83 -25.58
CA LEU A 325 -4.47 19.83 -25.46
C LEU A 325 -5.02 18.41 -25.76
N LEU A 326 -6.15 18.05 -25.18
CA LEU A 326 -6.79 16.75 -25.39
C LEU A 326 -7.25 16.57 -26.86
N ILE A 327 -7.87 17.58 -27.46
CA ILE A 327 -8.31 17.55 -28.88
C ILE A 327 -7.09 17.31 -29.78
N GLU A 328 -6.03 18.09 -29.62
CA GLU A 328 -4.85 17.98 -30.47
C GLU A 328 -4.14 16.63 -30.32
N PHE A 329 -3.99 16.12 -29.08
CA PHE A 329 -3.42 14.79 -28.86
C PHE A 329 -4.32 13.67 -29.36
N SER A 330 -5.65 13.82 -29.32
CA SER A 330 -6.59 12.84 -29.87
C SER A 330 -6.44 12.64 -31.39
N LYS A 331 -6.01 13.70 -32.12
CA LYS A 331 -5.77 13.67 -33.56
C LYS A 331 -4.49 12.94 -33.96
N ILE A 332 -3.45 13.03 -33.12
CA ILE A 332 -2.11 12.57 -33.50
C ILE A 332 -1.71 11.24 -32.86
N THR A 333 -2.24 10.91 -31.67
CA THR A 333 -1.91 9.67 -30.96
C THR A 333 -2.63 8.50 -31.62
N PRO A 334 -1.92 7.42 -32.00
CA PRO A 334 -2.58 6.19 -32.39
C PRO A 334 -3.21 5.51 -31.16
N ASP A 335 -4.33 4.81 -31.36
CA ASP A 335 -4.99 3.94 -30.39
C ASP A 335 -5.32 4.58 -29.03
N GLY A 336 -4.67 4.20 -27.97
CA GLY A 336 -5.06 4.54 -26.59
C GLY A 336 -4.41 5.81 -26.02
N ILE A 337 -5.23 6.62 -25.34
CA ILE A 337 -4.80 7.77 -24.51
C ILE A 337 -5.36 7.58 -23.10
N VAL A 338 -4.53 7.74 -22.09
CA VAL A 338 -4.96 7.75 -20.67
C VAL A 338 -4.74 9.15 -20.10
N VAL A 339 -5.76 9.70 -19.45
CA VAL A 339 -5.72 11.05 -18.89
C VAL A 339 -5.95 10.97 -17.39
N PHE A 340 -5.00 11.43 -16.61
CA PHE A 340 -5.08 11.43 -15.16
C PHE A 340 -5.37 12.82 -14.59
N PHE A 341 -6.39 12.90 -13.76
CA PHE A 341 -6.79 14.09 -13.01
C PHE A 341 -6.41 13.98 -11.52
N PRO A 342 -6.28 15.09 -10.79
CA PRO A 342 -5.96 15.09 -9.37
C PRO A 342 -7.02 14.45 -8.47
N SER A 343 -8.31 14.55 -8.83
CA SER A 343 -9.45 14.02 -8.06
C SER A 343 -10.68 13.79 -8.92
N TYR A 344 -11.61 12.94 -8.46
CA TYR A 344 -12.91 12.71 -9.12
C TYR A 344 -13.71 14.01 -9.27
N LEU A 345 -13.86 14.80 -8.22
CA LEU A 345 -14.59 16.07 -8.25
C LEU A 345 -14.03 17.05 -9.29
N TYR A 346 -12.70 17.12 -9.41
CA TYR A 346 -12.09 17.98 -10.42
C TYR A 346 -12.30 17.44 -11.84
N MET A 347 -12.20 16.14 -12.02
CA MET A 347 -12.45 15.47 -13.30
C MET A 347 -13.89 15.72 -13.76
N GLU A 348 -14.88 15.51 -12.91
CA GLU A 348 -16.31 15.75 -13.20
C GLU A 348 -16.58 17.21 -13.55
N SER A 349 -16.01 18.13 -12.79
CA SER A 349 -16.12 19.57 -13.06
C SER A 349 -15.55 19.94 -14.44
N ILE A 350 -14.38 19.42 -14.79
CA ILE A 350 -13.76 19.66 -16.11
C ILE A 350 -14.58 19.04 -17.23
N ILE A 351 -15.06 17.81 -17.08
CA ILE A 351 -15.91 17.12 -18.06
C ILE A 351 -17.19 17.92 -18.32
N SER A 352 -17.86 18.41 -17.28
CA SER A 352 -19.06 19.23 -17.41
C SER A 352 -18.79 20.53 -18.18
N MET A 353 -17.69 21.21 -17.87
CA MET A 353 -17.31 22.43 -18.59
C MET A 353 -16.92 22.13 -20.05
N TRP A 354 -16.21 21.04 -20.32
CA TRP A 354 -15.88 20.61 -21.69
C TRP A 354 -17.11 20.27 -22.52
N GLN A 355 -18.13 19.66 -21.90
CA GLN A 355 -19.42 19.42 -22.55
C GLN A 355 -20.07 20.73 -22.96
N GLY A 356 -20.15 21.69 -22.06
CA GLY A 356 -20.71 23.02 -22.32
C GLY A 356 -19.94 23.82 -23.38
N MET A 357 -18.64 23.57 -23.53
CA MET A 357 -17.78 24.21 -24.55
C MET A 357 -17.74 23.47 -25.90
N GLY A 358 -18.41 22.31 -26.04
CA GLY A 358 -18.38 21.49 -27.27
C GLY A 358 -17.03 20.82 -27.53
N ILE A 359 -16.17 20.70 -26.52
CA ILE A 359 -14.83 20.08 -26.60
C ILE A 359 -14.97 18.58 -26.74
N LEU A 360 -15.86 17.94 -25.96
CA LEU A 360 -16.08 16.51 -26.04
C LEU A 360 -16.55 16.06 -27.42
N ASP A 361 -17.41 16.83 -28.09
CA ASP A 361 -17.88 16.54 -29.44
C ASP A 361 -16.74 16.56 -30.47
N GLN A 362 -15.76 17.44 -30.27
CA GLN A 362 -14.57 17.48 -31.13
C GLN A 362 -13.67 16.27 -30.89
N VAL A 363 -13.48 15.86 -29.63
CA VAL A 363 -12.69 14.66 -29.25
C VAL A 363 -13.36 13.39 -29.79
N TRP A 364 -14.70 13.29 -29.72
CA TRP A 364 -15.46 12.12 -30.20
C TRP A 364 -15.30 11.85 -31.68
N LYS A 365 -15.02 12.88 -32.47
CA LYS A 365 -14.70 12.69 -33.90
C LYS A 365 -13.47 11.83 -34.13
N HIS A 366 -12.57 11.80 -33.17
CA HIS A 366 -11.28 11.10 -33.26
C HIS A 366 -11.22 9.83 -32.41
N LYS A 367 -11.74 9.85 -31.19
CA LYS A 367 -11.64 8.75 -30.23
C LYS A 367 -12.88 8.61 -29.35
N LEU A 368 -13.16 7.42 -28.85
CA LEU A 368 -14.18 7.22 -27.82
C LEU A 368 -13.68 7.81 -26.49
N ILE A 369 -14.60 8.29 -25.67
CA ILE A 369 -14.29 8.80 -24.32
C ILE A 369 -14.95 7.88 -23.31
N LEU A 370 -14.16 7.38 -22.36
CA LEU A 370 -14.57 6.53 -21.26
C LEU A 370 -14.06 7.14 -19.96
N VAL A 371 -14.79 6.95 -18.87
CA VAL A 371 -14.51 7.60 -17.59
C VAL A 371 -14.42 6.56 -16.47
N GLU A 372 -13.41 6.67 -15.63
CA GLU A 372 -13.30 5.94 -14.38
C GLU A 372 -14.32 6.49 -13.38
N THR A 373 -15.03 5.60 -12.69
CA THR A 373 -15.95 5.95 -11.60
C THR A 373 -15.46 5.34 -10.28
N PRO A 374 -15.96 5.82 -9.12
CA PRO A 374 -15.68 5.17 -7.84
C PRO A 374 -16.17 3.72 -7.77
N ASP A 375 -17.17 3.35 -8.59
CA ASP A 375 -17.66 1.98 -8.69
C ASP A 375 -16.70 1.09 -9.48
N SER A 376 -16.40 -0.10 -8.91
CA SER A 376 -15.46 -1.04 -9.52
C SER A 376 -16.03 -1.77 -10.74
N GLN A 377 -17.34 -2.02 -10.77
CA GLN A 377 -17.98 -2.74 -11.87
C GLN A 377 -18.08 -1.85 -13.10
N GLU A 378 -18.51 -0.60 -12.90
CA GLU A 378 -18.57 0.40 -13.99
C GLU A 378 -17.17 0.67 -14.56
N THR A 379 -16.17 0.81 -13.71
CA THR A 379 -14.77 1.00 -14.15
C THR A 379 -14.25 -0.21 -14.93
N SER A 380 -14.58 -1.44 -14.52
CA SER A 380 -14.19 -2.65 -15.25
C SER A 380 -14.82 -2.70 -16.64
N LEU A 381 -16.10 -2.34 -16.76
CA LEU A 381 -16.81 -2.27 -18.07
C LEU A 381 -16.21 -1.17 -18.96
N ALA A 382 -15.89 -0.01 -18.40
CA ALA A 382 -15.24 1.07 -19.13
C ALA A 382 -13.88 0.63 -19.68
N LEU A 383 -13.09 -0.12 -18.90
CA LEU A 383 -11.79 -0.66 -19.32
C LEU A 383 -11.90 -1.71 -20.42
N GLU A 384 -12.88 -2.61 -20.33
CA GLU A 384 -13.12 -3.61 -21.37
C GLU A 384 -13.50 -2.93 -22.69
N THR A 385 -14.39 -1.94 -22.62
CA THR A 385 -14.79 -1.12 -23.78
C THR A 385 -13.61 -0.34 -24.36
N TYR A 386 -12.74 0.21 -23.49
CA TYR A 386 -11.52 0.90 -23.88
C TYR A 386 -10.58 -0.01 -24.69
N ARG A 387 -10.30 -1.20 -24.15
CA ARG A 387 -9.44 -2.18 -24.82
C ARG A 387 -10.02 -2.61 -26.16
N THR A 388 -11.31 -2.87 -26.21
CA THR A 388 -12.02 -3.26 -27.45
C THR A 388 -11.93 -2.16 -28.50
N ALA A 389 -12.14 -0.89 -28.12
CA ALA A 389 -12.05 0.24 -29.04
C ALA A 389 -10.63 0.45 -29.58
N CYS A 390 -9.61 0.30 -28.74
CA CYS A 390 -8.22 0.39 -29.16
C CYS A 390 -7.83 -0.77 -30.10
N SER A 391 -8.21 -2.00 -29.78
CA SER A 391 -7.90 -3.19 -30.60
C SER A 391 -8.57 -3.17 -31.97
N ASN A 392 -9.73 -2.52 -32.08
CA ASN A 392 -10.45 -2.36 -33.34
C ASN A 392 -10.02 -1.13 -34.17
N GLY A 393 -8.98 -0.41 -33.73
CA GLY A 393 -8.45 0.75 -34.45
C GLY A 393 -9.30 2.02 -34.35
N ARG A 394 -10.42 2.02 -33.61
CA ARG A 394 -11.21 3.22 -33.31
C ARG A 394 -10.44 4.18 -32.41
N GLY A 395 -9.66 3.61 -31.50
CA GLY A 395 -8.96 4.33 -30.45
C GLY A 395 -9.90 4.89 -29.39
N ALA A 396 -9.39 5.02 -28.17
CA ALA A 396 -10.15 5.54 -27.06
C ALA A 396 -9.31 6.43 -26.14
N ILE A 397 -10.00 7.25 -25.35
CA ILE A 397 -9.47 8.04 -24.26
C ILE A 397 -10.11 7.54 -22.98
N LEU A 398 -9.30 7.20 -21.99
CA LEU A 398 -9.76 6.88 -20.66
C LEU A 398 -9.42 8.03 -19.71
N LEU A 399 -10.44 8.65 -19.14
CA LEU A 399 -10.31 9.71 -18.14
C LEU A 399 -10.30 9.06 -16.76
N CYS A 400 -9.21 9.24 -16.00
CA CYS A 400 -8.94 8.56 -14.75
C CYS A 400 -8.48 9.53 -13.67
N VAL A 401 -8.40 9.05 -12.43
CA VAL A 401 -7.85 9.81 -11.30
C VAL A 401 -6.48 9.27 -10.92
N ALA A 402 -5.50 10.16 -10.69
CA ALA A 402 -4.12 9.80 -10.38
C ALA A 402 -3.95 9.00 -9.08
N ARG A 403 -4.96 9.04 -8.20
CA ARG A 403 -5.05 8.24 -6.95
C ARG A 403 -6.25 7.28 -6.99
N GLY A 404 -6.73 6.98 -8.19
CA GLY A 404 -7.84 6.06 -8.43
C GLY A 404 -7.37 4.64 -8.64
N LYS A 405 -8.34 3.72 -8.74
CA LYS A 405 -8.09 2.28 -8.93
C LYS A 405 -7.31 1.96 -10.21
N VAL A 406 -7.53 2.75 -11.25
CA VAL A 406 -6.87 2.58 -12.56
C VAL A 406 -5.38 2.89 -12.48
N SER A 407 -4.99 3.89 -11.68
CA SER A 407 -3.59 4.31 -11.57
C SER A 407 -2.70 3.28 -10.87
N GLU A 408 -3.25 2.45 -9.99
CA GLU A 408 -2.48 1.51 -9.16
C GLU A 408 -2.53 0.06 -9.64
N GLY A 409 -3.60 -0.35 -10.33
CA GLY A 409 -3.86 -1.77 -10.63
C GLY A 409 -3.89 -2.17 -12.11
N ILE A 410 -3.78 -1.21 -13.06
CA ILE A 410 -4.03 -1.48 -14.47
C ILE A 410 -2.85 -1.10 -15.34
N ASP A 411 -2.47 -2.02 -16.22
CA ASP A 411 -1.42 -1.81 -17.21
C ASP A 411 -2.01 -1.44 -18.56
N PHE A 412 -1.37 -0.46 -19.20
CA PHE A 412 -1.70 0.00 -20.54
C PHE A 412 -0.52 -0.32 -21.47
N ASP A 413 -0.27 -1.61 -21.67
CA ASP A 413 0.78 -2.12 -22.53
C ASP A 413 0.46 -1.90 -24.02
N HIS A 414 1.48 -1.95 -24.85
CA HIS A 414 1.39 -1.84 -26.31
C HIS A 414 0.57 -0.63 -26.78
N HIS A 415 -0.47 -0.86 -27.59
CA HIS A 415 -1.32 0.17 -28.18
C HIS A 415 -2.34 0.78 -27.22
N TYR A 416 -2.50 0.21 -26.03
CA TYR A 416 -3.42 0.74 -25.02
C TYR A 416 -2.89 2.00 -24.34
N GLY A 417 -1.57 2.21 -24.25
CA GLY A 417 -0.95 3.31 -23.52
C GLY A 417 -0.04 4.21 -24.36
N ARG A 418 -0.41 4.59 -25.58
CA ARG A 418 0.47 5.39 -26.46
C ARG A 418 0.71 6.82 -25.98
N THR A 419 -0.21 7.37 -25.21
CA THR A 419 -0.05 8.68 -24.58
C THR A 419 -0.68 8.69 -23.20
N VAL A 420 0.06 9.20 -22.22
CA VAL A 420 -0.47 9.55 -20.91
C VAL A 420 -0.41 11.06 -20.73
N LEU A 421 -1.56 11.65 -20.36
CA LEU A 421 -1.70 13.05 -20.02
C LEU A 421 -1.96 13.17 -18.51
N CYS A 422 -1.08 13.83 -17.76
CA CYS A 422 -1.31 14.15 -16.36
C CYS A 422 -1.80 15.60 -16.27
N ILE A 423 -3.10 15.80 -16.08
CA ILE A 423 -3.74 17.12 -15.96
C ILE A 423 -3.62 17.62 -14.54
N GLY A 424 -2.74 18.61 -14.33
CA GLY A 424 -2.46 19.15 -13.01
C GLY A 424 -1.57 18.27 -12.13
N VAL A 425 -1.14 18.85 -11.02
CA VAL A 425 -0.31 18.16 -10.01
C VAL A 425 -1.21 17.43 -9.03
N PRO A 426 -1.08 16.10 -8.84
CA PRO A 426 -1.98 15.31 -8.01
C PRO A 426 -1.65 15.43 -6.52
N PHE A 427 -1.81 16.63 -5.95
CA PHE A 427 -1.69 16.83 -4.51
C PHE A 427 -2.81 16.14 -3.75
N GLN A 428 -2.51 15.69 -2.53
CA GLN A 428 -3.53 15.26 -1.59
C GLN A 428 -4.44 16.43 -1.20
N TYR A 429 -5.65 16.10 -0.73
CA TYR A 429 -6.57 17.11 -0.18
C TYR A 429 -6.00 17.64 1.14
N THR A 430 -5.47 18.85 1.09
CA THR A 430 -4.72 19.46 2.20
C THR A 430 -5.59 19.87 3.39
N GLU A 431 -6.92 19.93 3.22
CA GLU A 431 -7.84 20.21 4.31
C GLU A 431 -8.19 18.98 5.16
N SER A 432 -7.81 17.78 4.71
CA SER A 432 -7.95 16.56 5.50
C SER A 432 -7.24 16.68 6.85
N ARG A 433 -7.95 16.44 7.93
CA ARG A 433 -7.43 16.55 9.30
C ARG A 433 -6.39 15.49 9.60
N ILE A 434 -6.63 14.27 9.09
CA ILE A 434 -5.68 13.16 9.18
C ILE A 434 -4.36 13.55 8.49
N LEU A 435 -4.45 14.12 7.28
CA LEU A 435 -3.25 14.59 6.59
C LEU A 435 -2.54 15.71 7.35
N LYS A 436 -3.28 16.69 7.87
CA LYS A 436 -2.69 17.78 8.68
C LYS A 436 -1.96 17.25 9.90
N ALA A 437 -2.56 16.33 10.63
CA ALA A 437 -1.94 15.68 11.79
C ALA A 437 -0.68 14.89 11.40
N ARG A 438 -0.72 14.15 10.27
CA ARG A 438 0.45 13.45 9.75
C ARG A 438 1.58 14.40 9.35
N LEU A 439 1.27 15.51 8.68
CA LEU A 439 2.27 16.50 8.29
C LEU A 439 2.94 17.15 9.51
N GLU A 440 2.16 17.46 10.54
CA GLU A 440 2.66 17.98 11.80
C GLU A 440 3.58 16.97 12.49
N PHE A 441 3.17 15.71 12.59
CA PHE A 441 3.98 14.63 13.14
C PHE A 441 5.31 14.45 12.38
N LEU A 442 5.27 14.43 11.04
CA LEU A 442 6.46 14.30 10.18
C LEU A 442 7.42 15.49 10.38
N ARG A 443 6.88 16.69 10.55
CA ARG A 443 7.67 17.90 10.80
C ARG A 443 8.37 17.83 12.17
N GLU A 444 7.64 17.44 13.21
CA GLU A 444 8.14 17.42 14.59
C GLU A 444 9.12 16.28 14.84
N THR A 445 8.77 15.08 14.39
CA THR A 445 9.54 13.86 14.67
C THR A 445 10.69 13.68 13.68
N TYR A 446 10.43 13.80 12.38
CA TYR A 446 11.40 13.45 11.32
C TYR A 446 12.02 14.66 10.64
N ARG A 447 11.65 15.88 11.04
CA ARG A 447 12.13 17.14 10.44
C ARG A 447 11.85 17.23 8.93
N ILE A 448 10.78 16.58 8.47
CA ILE A 448 10.30 16.64 7.08
C ILE A 448 9.33 17.81 6.97
N ARG A 449 9.63 18.78 6.11
CA ARG A 449 8.75 19.93 5.91
C ARG A 449 7.47 19.49 5.17
N GLU A 450 6.34 20.08 5.52
CA GLU A 450 5.04 19.79 4.91
C GLU A 450 5.07 19.88 3.38
N ASN A 451 5.66 20.95 2.86
CA ASN A 451 5.76 21.19 1.41
C ASN A 451 6.66 20.16 0.70
N ASP A 452 7.69 19.66 1.38
CA ASP A 452 8.59 18.65 0.84
C ASP A 452 7.87 17.31 0.75
N PHE A 453 7.11 16.92 1.79
CA PHE A 453 6.30 15.71 1.79
C PHE A 453 5.18 15.77 0.74
N LEU A 454 4.40 16.86 0.71
CA LEU A 454 3.32 17.01 -0.27
C LEU A 454 3.82 17.00 -1.71
N SER A 455 4.99 17.61 -1.95
CA SER A 455 5.60 17.61 -3.28
C SER A 455 6.13 16.23 -3.66
N PHE A 456 6.80 15.55 -2.73
CA PHE A 456 7.27 14.19 -2.89
C PHE A 456 6.11 13.25 -3.24
N ASP A 457 5.06 13.28 -2.46
CA ASP A 457 3.90 12.43 -2.64
C ASP A 457 3.19 12.69 -3.99
N ALA A 458 3.00 13.96 -4.38
CA ALA A 458 2.43 14.33 -5.67
C ALA A 458 3.30 13.90 -6.86
N MET A 459 4.63 14.04 -6.76
CA MET A 459 5.54 13.62 -7.83
C MET A 459 5.62 12.11 -7.95
N ARG A 460 5.55 11.37 -6.85
CA ARG A 460 5.45 9.91 -6.81
C ARG A 460 4.23 9.42 -7.60
N HIS A 461 3.04 9.96 -7.33
CA HIS A 461 1.82 9.59 -8.05
C HIS A 461 1.84 10.01 -9.52
N ALA A 462 2.37 11.20 -9.83
CA ALA A 462 2.56 11.60 -11.23
C ALA A 462 3.49 10.64 -11.98
N ALA A 463 4.60 10.23 -11.37
CA ALA A 463 5.53 9.28 -11.96
C ALA A 463 4.90 7.90 -12.17
N GLN A 464 4.04 7.43 -11.25
CA GLN A 464 3.28 6.20 -11.41
C GLN A 464 2.34 6.26 -12.63
N CYS A 465 1.58 7.36 -12.75
CA CYS A 465 0.72 7.59 -13.90
C CYS A 465 1.51 7.55 -15.22
N LEU A 466 2.66 8.23 -15.25
CA LEU A 466 3.53 8.24 -16.44
C LEU A 466 4.11 6.85 -16.75
N GLY A 467 4.50 6.09 -15.72
CA GLY A 467 5.08 4.76 -15.86
C GLY A 467 4.14 3.73 -16.50
N ARG A 468 2.83 4.00 -16.54
CA ARG A 468 1.85 3.11 -17.18
C ARG A 468 1.99 2.97 -18.69
N VAL A 469 2.75 3.86 -19.33
CA VAL A 469 3.03 3.83 -20.80
C VAL A 469 3.99 2.71 -21.18
N LEU A 470 4.91 2.34 -20.29
CA LEU A 470 6.02 1.43 -20.58
C LEU A 470 5.91 0.18 -19.72
N ARG A 471 5.72 -0.97 -20.37
CA ARG A 471 5.73 -2.30 -19.73
C ARG A 471 6.73 -3.26 -20.38
N GLY A 472 6.76 -3.27 -21.69
CA GLY A 472 7.66 -4.09 -22.48
C GLY A 472 8.81 -3.28 -23.09
N LYS A 473 9.90 -3.97 -23.48
CA LYS A 473 11.05 -3.37 -24.17
C LYS A 473 10.69 -2.75 -25.54
N ASP A 474 9.61 -3.23 -26.13
CA ASP A 474 9.11 -2.79 -27.44
C ASP A 474 8.04 -1.68 -27.33
N ASP A 475 7.63 -1.34 -26.11
CA ASP A 475 6.67 -0.27 -25.88
C ASP A 475 7.27 1.10 -26.17
N TYR A 476 6.43 1.97 -26.67
CA TYR A 476 6.74 3.39 -26.81
C TYR A 476 5.55 4.25 -26.46
N GLY A 477 5.81 5.45 -25.97
CA GLY A 477 4.73 6.35 -25.64
C GLY A 477 5.16 7.76 -25.26
N ILE A 478 4.16 8.62 -25.13
CA ILE A 478 4.31 10.03 -24.81
C ILE A 478 3.80 10.25 -23.38
N MET A 479 4.59 10.98 -22.60
CA MET A 479 4.30 11.30 -21.20
C MET A 479 4.16 12.82 -21.06
N VAL A 480 2.94 13.31 -20.86
CA VAL A 480 2.68 14.74 -20.77
C VAL A 480 2.31 15.16 -19.36
N LEU A 481 3.09 16.05 -18.79
CA LEU A 481 2.82 16.72 -17.53
C LEU A 481 2.22 18.09 -17.81
N ALA A 482 0.90 18.21 -17.77
CA ALA A 482 0.18 19.42 -18.15
C ALA A 482 -0.11 20.31 -16.94
N ASP A 483 0.92 20.96 -16.43
CA ASP A 483 0.85 22.02 -15.42
C ASP A 483 2.21 22.72 -15.27
N ARG A 484 2.22 24.04 -15.27
CA ARG A 484 3.45 24.83 -15.14
C ARG A 484 4.25 24.55 -13.85
N ARG A 485 3.60 24.05 -12.79
CA ARG A 485 4.23 23.73 -11.50
C ARG A 485 5.18 22.55 -11.59
N PHE A 486 5.02 21.64 -12.56
CA PHE A 486 5.95 20.54 -12.77
C PHE A 486 7.37 21.00 -13.12
N GLY A 487 7.50 22.11 -13.84
CA GLY A 487 8.82 22.68 -14.19
C GLY A 487 9.71 22.95 -12.98
N LYS A 488 9.13 23.44 -11.88
CA LYS A 488 9.85 23.69 -10.62
C LYS A 488 10.12 22.41 -9.80
N LYS A 489 9.38 21.34 -10.05
CA LYS A 489 9.41 20.09 -9.29
C LYS A 489 10.06 18.93 -10.04
N ARG A 490 10.58 19.18 -11.26
CA ARG A 490 11.14 18.13 -12.12
C ARG A 490 12.25 17.30 -11.46
N VAL A 491 13.03 17.93 -10.57
CA VAL A 491 14.14 17.27 -9.85
C VAL A 491 13.64 16.15 -8.92
N GLN A 492 12.38 16.22 -8.49
CA GLN A 492 11.76 15.20 -7.63
C GLN A 492 11.20 14.01 -8.42
N LEU A 493 11.15 14.09 -9.76
CA LEU A 493 10.82 12.96 -10.60
C LEU A 493 11.93 11.89 -10.56
N PRO A 494 11.60 10.61 -10.73
CA PRO A 494 12.59 9.54 -10.85
C PRO A 494 13.65 9.85 -11.89
N LYS A 495 14.89 9.41 -11.63
CA LYS A 495 16.05 9.69 -12.51
C LYS A 495 15.78 9.29 -13.97
N TRP A 496 15.12 8.16 -14.21
CA TRP A 496 14.85 7.67 -15.56
C TRP A 496 13.90 8.59 -16.35
N ILE A 497 12.91 9.23 -15.70
CA ILE A 497 12.05 10.25 -16.34
C ILE A 497 12.82 11.55 -16.54
N ASN A 498 13.49 12.01 -15.48
CA ASN A 498 14.19 13.31 -15.51
C ASN A 498 15.36 13.33 -16.51
N ALA A 499 16.08 12.23 -16.65
CA ALA A 499 17.17 12.09 -17.64
C ALA A 499 16.65 12.11 -19.09
N ALA A 500 15.43 11.61 -19.33
CA ALA A 500 14.81 11.63 -20.64
C ALA A 500 14.11 12.97 -20.96
N LEU A 501 13.79 13.79 -19.95
CA LEU A 501 13.16 15.11 -20.09
C LEU A 501 14.21 16.15 -20.50
N LEU A 502 14.28 16.42 -21.80
CA LEU A 502 15.20 17.45 -22.32
C LEU A 502 14.78 18.85 -21.85
N GLU A 503 15.74 19.74 -21.75
CA GLU A 503 15.50 21.13 -21.35
C GLU A 503 14.48 21.82 -22.28
N GLY A 504 14.61 21.61 -23.60
CA GLY A 504 13.68 22.11 -24.61
C GLY A 504 12.26 21.56 -24.49
N ASP A 505 12.06 20.41 -23.83
CA ASP A 505 10.76 19.75 -23.62
C ASP A 505 10.12 20.09 -22.26
N SER A 506 10.79 20.94 -21.43
CA SER A 506 10.37 21.25 -20.06
C SER A 506 9.44 22.46 -19.91
N ASN A 507 9.20 23.22 -20.98
CA ASN A 507 8.38 24.44 -20.94
C ASN A 507 7.69 24.68 -22.31
N LEU A 508 6.76 23.81 -22.67
CA LEU A 508 6.12 23.82 -23.98
C LEU A 508 4.75 24.53 -23.94
N SER A 509 4.39 25.14 -25.09
CA SER A 509 2.98 25.41 -25.41
C SER A 509 2.34 24.15 -26.00
N VAL A 510 0.99 24.12 -26.07
CA VAL A 510 0.26 23.01 -26.71
C VAL A 510 0.76 22.74 -28.12
N ASP A 511 0.95 23.79 -28.95
CA ASP A 511 1.43 23.64 -30.33
C ASP A 511 2.83 23.04 -30.43
N GLN A 512 3.74 23.50 -29.56
CA GLN A 512 5.10 22.96 -29.47
C GLN A 512 5.10 21.50 -29.03
N ALA A 513 4.28 21.14 -28.03
CA ALA A 513 4.13 19.78 -27.55
C ALA A 513 3.62 18.84 -28.65
N VAL A 514 2.59 19.28 -29.40
CA VAL A 514 2.04 18.54 -30.54
C VAL A 514 3.08 18.34 -31.65
N ALA A 515 3.85 19.38 -31.99
CA ALA A 515 4.89 19.29 -33.00
C ALA A 515 6.01 18.29 -32.57
N THR A 516 6.41 18.33 -31.30
CA THR A 516 7.42 17.40 -30.74
C THR A 516 6.88 15.96 -30.71
N ALA A 517 5.63 15.78 -30.28
CA ALA A 517 4.94 14.49 -30.27
C ALA A 517 4.84 13.87 -31.67
N LYS A 518 4.45 14.65 -32.68
CA LYS A 518 4.41 14.19 -34.09
C LYS A 518 5.77 13.72 -34.59
N ARG A 519 6.84 14.43 -34.27
CA ARG A 519 8.21 14.01 -34.66
C ARG A 519 8.58 12.71 -33.99
N PHE A 520 8.28 12.55 -32.70
CA PHE A 520 8.54 11.32 -31.95
C PHE A 520 7.76 10.14 -32.53
N LEU A 521 6.45 10.26 -32.74
CA LEU A 521 5.61 9.20 -33.30
C LEU A 521 6.09 8.79 -34.71
N LYS A 522 6.49 9.76 -35.54
CA LYS A 522 7.09 9.48 -36.85
C LYS A 522 8.42 8.73 -36.75
N MET A 523 9.21 9.00 -35.71
CA MET A 523 10.43 8.26 -35.44
C MET A 523 10.12 6.81 -34.98
N MET A 524 9.10 6.64 -34.15
CA MET A 524 8.67 5.32 -33.66
C MET A 524 8.06 4.43 -34.75
N SER A 525 7.39 5.01 -35.75
CA SER A 525 6.83 4.24 -36.88
C SER A 525 7.88 3.66 -37.84
N LYS A 526 9.14 4.08 -37.74
CA LYS A 526 10.21 3.53 -38.56
C LYS A 526 10.72 2.22 -37.97
N PRO A 527 11.04 1.20 -38.82
CA PRO A 527 11.63 -0.03 -38.35
C PRO A 527 12.93 0.25 -37.59
N PHE A 528 13.14 -0.47 -36.51
CA PHE A 528 14.36 -0.38 -35.71
C PHE A 528 15.15 -1.67 -35.85
N PRO A 529 16.44 -1.63 -36.18
CA PRO A 529 17.25 -2.84 -36.37
C PRO A 529 17.23 -3.73 -35.12
N ALA A 530 16.97 -5.02 -35.29
CA ALA A 530 16.88 -5.97 -34.17
C ALA A 530 18.17 -5.99 -33.31
N LYS A 531 19.33 -5.82 -33.90
CA LYS A 531 20.62 -5.70 -33.19
C LYS A 531 20.71 -4.48 -32.25
N MET A 532 19.95 -3.43 -32.52
CA MET A 532 19.89 -2.22 -31.67
C MET A 532 18.76 -2.28 -30.64
N GLN A 533 17.94 -3.33 -30.65
CA GLN A 533 16.93 -3.58 -29.61
C GLN A 533 17.50 -4.26 -28.36
N GLU A 534 18.75 -4.73 -28.44
CA GLU A 534 19.48 -5.21 -27.27
C GLU A 534 19.78 -4.02 -26.37
N GLY A 535 19.45 -4.14 -25.08
CA GLY A 535 19.77 -3.11 -24.10
C GLY A 535 21.27 -2.91 -23.98
N VAL A 536 21.69 -1.68 -23.65
CA VAL A 536 23.10 -1.42 -23.35
C VAL A 536 23.38 -1.99 -21.96
N SER A 537 24.29 -2.97 -21.89
CA SER A 537 24.75 -3.49 -20.60
C SER A 537 25.46 -2.39 -19.82
N THR A 538 25.12 -2.24 -18.55
CA THR A 538 25.86 -1.37 -17.62
C THR A 538 27.17 -1.99 -17.19
N TRP A 539 27.39 -3.26 -17.48
CA TRP A 539 28.60 -4.01 -17.19
C TRP A 539 29.42 -4.15 -18.47
N SER A 540 30.69 -3.83 -18.40
CA SER A 540 31.65 -4.16 -19.45
C SER A 540 31.89 -5.69 -19.48
N ILE A 541 32.41 -6.20 -20.57
CA ILE A 541 32.81 -7.61 -20.66
C ILE A 541 33.81 -7.97 -19.55
N GLU A 542 34.74 -7.05 -19.26
CA GLU A 542 35.73 -7.21 -18.20
C GLU A 542 35.11 -7.22 -16.79
N ASP A 543 34.01 -6.49 -16.57
CA ASP A 543 33.27 -6.51 -15.31
C ASP A 543 32.51 -7.83 -15.11
N LEU A 544 31.94 -8.37 -16.20
CA LEU A 544 31.28 -9.66 -16.19
C LEU A 544 32.30 -10.81 -15.94
N GLU A 545 33.46 -10.75 -16.54
CA GLU A 545 34.52 -11.73 -16.32
C GLU A 545 35.02 -11.69 -14.88
N ARG A 546 35.31 -10.49 -14.36
CA ARG A 546 35.70 -10.31 -12.95
C ARG A 546 34.63 -10.79 -11.96
N HIS A 547 33.37 -10.53 -12.26
CA HIS A 547 32.26 -11.00 -11.42
C HIS A 547 32.18 -12.55 -11.48
N LYS A 548 32.28 -13.13 -12.66
CA LYS A 548 32.26 -14.58 -12.84
C LYS A 548 33.41 -15.26 -12.09
N GLU A 549 34.63 -14.71 -12.19
CA GLU A 549 35.76 -15.21 -11.41
C GLU A 549 35.57 -15.12 -9.90
N LYS A 550 34.89 -14.02 -9.44
CA LYS A 550 34.59 -13.86 -8.02
C LYS A 550 33.58 -14.89 -7.55
N VAL A 551 32.49 -15.07 -8.28
CA VAL A 551 31.48 -16.09 -8.00
C VAL A 551 32.05 -17.51 -8.03
N ASP A 552 32.90 -17.83 -9.00
CA ASP A 552 33.55 -19.13 -9.08
C ASP A 552 34.51 -19.36 -7.91
N LYS A 553 35.23 -18.34 -7.47
CA LYS A 553 36.10 -18.43 -6.27
C LYS A 553 35.27 -18.58 -4.97
N GLU A 554 34.16 -17.88 -4.85
CA GLU A 554 33.23 -18.00 -3.69
C GLU A 554 32.62 -19.40 -3.69
N ARG A 555 32.14 -19.91 -4.83
CA ARG A 555 31.61 -21.26 -4.96
C ARG A 555 32.66 -22.35 -4.61
N GLN A 556 33.88 -22.22 -5.09
CA GLN A 556 34.97 -23.15 -4.74
C GLN A 556 35.33 -23.09 -3.24
N ARG A 557 35.18 -21.89 -2.61
CA ARG A 557 35.39 -21.72 -1.17
C ARG A 557 34.28 -22.40 -0.37
N ASP A 558 33.03 -22.24 -0.81
CA ASP A 558 31.87 -22.86 -0.19
C ASP A 558 31.88 -24.38 -0.38
N GLU A 559 32.29 -24.90 -1.56
CA GLU A 559 32.47 -26.32 -1.83
C GLU A 559 33.59 -26.91 -0.96
N ARG A 560 34.68 -26.19 -0.71
CA ARG A 560 35.75 -26.61 0.21
C ARG A 560 35.24 -26.62 1.67
N ASN A 561 34.48 -25.61 2.06
CA ASN A 561 33.90 -25.54 3.43
C ASN A 561 32.83 -26.62 3.62
N ALA A 562 31.99 -26.89 2.61
CA ALA A 562 31.03 -27.97 2.63
C ALA A 562 31.68 -29.37 2.59
N GLY A 563 32.80 -29.54 1.84
CA GLY A 563 33.57 -30.77 1.85
C GLY A 563 34.20 -31.13 3.20
N ILE A 564 34.61 -30.10 3.97
CA ILE A 564 35.10 -30.27 5.34
C ILE A 564 33.96 -30.67 6.29
N SER A 565 32.74 -30.17 6.03
CA SER A 565 31.51 -30.54 6.78
C SER A 565 30.94 -31.88 6.32
N GLY A 566 31.03 -32.20 5.03
CA GLY A 566 30.53 -33.46 4.44
C GLY A 566 31.29 -34.69 4.90
N ASP A 567 32.60 -34.59 5.11
CA ASP A 567 33.41 -35.69 5.65
C ASP A 567 33.06 -35.99 7.13
N ALA A 568 32.58 -35.02 7.89
CA ALA A 568 32.09 -35.23 9.24
C ALA A 568 30.70 -35.90 9.26
N VAL A 569 29.80 -35.45 8.34
CA VAL A 569 28.43 -36.00 8.21
C VAL A 569 28.46 -37.42 7.60
N MET A 570 29.37 -37.70 6.66
CA MET A 570 29.52 -39.04 6.10
C MET A 570 30.11 -40.06 7.11
N ARG A 571 30.94 -39.61 8.03
CA ARG A 571 31.41 -40.47 9.13
C ARG A 571 30.30 -40.78 10.15
N GLU A 572 29.37 -39.84 10.43
CA GLU A 572 28.21 -40.09 11.26
C GLU A 572 27.14 -40.93 10.51
N ALA A 573 26.95 -40.76 9.21
CA ALA A 573 26.03 -41.59 8.41
C ALA A 573 26.50 -43.05 8.28
N HIS A 574 27.81 -43.32 8.08
CA HIS A 574 28.33 -44.68 8.09
C HIS A 574 28.29 -45.35 9.43
N ALA A 575 28.33 -44.58 10.54
CA ALA A 575 28.17 -45.15 11.87
C ALA A 575 26.67 -45.49 12.19
N ALA A 576 25.71 -44.86 11.47
CA ALA A 576 24.28 -45.16 11.61
C ALA A 576 23.79 -46.30 10.68
N GLU A 577 24.46 -46.55 9.55
CA GLU A 577 24.13 -47.67 8.63
C GLU A 577 24.58 -49.04 9.19
N ASP A 578 25.58 -49.10 10.05
CA ASP A 578 25.97 -50.34 10.70
C ASP A 578 25.01 -50.77 11.83
N GLU A 579 24.08 -49.92 12.26
CA GLU A 579 23.09 -50.20 13.32
C GLU A 579 21.72 -50.63 12.80
N TYR A 580 21.44 -50.53 11.47
CA TYR A 580 20.18 -50.92 10.85
C TYR A 580 20.33 -51.76 9.58
N GLY A 581 21.08 -52.87 9.72
CA GLY A 581 21.14 -53.91 8.71
C GLY A 581 19.97 -54.89 8.83
N GLY A 582 19.05 -54.85 7.92
CA GLY A 582 18.11 -55.94 7.71
C GLY A 582 16.65 -55.55 7.59
N LEU A 583 16.21 -55.26 6.40
CA LEU A 583 14.85 -55.58 5.88
C LEU A 583 14.90 -55.69 4.35
N ASP A 584 14.41 -56.82 3.87
CA ASP A 584 14.49 -57.29 2.50
C ASP A 584 13.70 -56.48 1.48
N ASP A 585 14.23 -56.41 0.25
CA ASP A 585 13.57 -56.08 -1.02
C ASP A 585 12.42 -57.03 -1.29
N ASP A 586 11.17 -56.53 -1.24
CA ASP A 586 10.00 -57.03 -2.04
C ASP A 586 8.79 -56.15 -1.63
N ASP A 587 8.53 -55.10 -2.39
CA ASP A 587 7.17 -54.53 -2.60
C ASP A 587 7.25 -53.19 -3.36
N ILE A 588 7.69 -53.25 -4.62
CA ILE A 588 7.39 -52.19 -5.61
C ILE A 588 6.82 -52.86 -6.85
N MET A 589 5.52 -52.98 -6.94
CA MET A 589 4.79 -52.99 -8.21
C MET A 589 3.29 -52.69 -7.98
N GLN A 590 2.80 -51.81 -8.83
CA GLN A 590 1.40 -51.53 -9.14
C GLN A 590 0.74 -50.43 -8.32
N VAL A 591 0.57 -49.25 -8.94
CA VAL A 591 -0.74 -48.83 -9.48
C VAL A 591 -0.53 -47.73 -10.52
N ASP A 592 -0.72 -48.06 -11.79
CA ASP A 592 -1.19 -47.18 -12.86
C ASP A 592 -2.71 -46.99 -12.71
N ALA A 593 -3.16 -45.72 -12.81
CA ALA A 593 -4.32 -45.21 -13.56
C ALA A 593 -4.67 -43.81 -13.08
#